data_7e2a92678527e57da64dc24bc36abe04
#
_entry.id   7e2a92678527e57da64dc24bc36abe04
#
_cell.length_a   1.000
_cell.length_b   1.000
_cell.length_c   1.000
_cell.angle_alpha   90.00
_cell.angle_beta   90.00
_cell.angle_gamma   90.00
#
_symmetry.space_group_name_H-M   'P 1'
#
loop_
_entity.id
_entity.type
_entity.pdbx_description
1 polymer ?
#
loop_
_entity_poly.entity_id
_entity_poly.type
_entity_poly.pdbx_seq_one_letter_code
_entity_poly.pdbx_strand_id
1 'polypeptide(L)'
;MPNSISVNYSHTNEERKYVEAGITKDNKIAYRNNGSYYVIGEGSDGFKNIPATDVTTNYLISKSGGRKGSPETKAQINAIIKIAKDEDWKHVAGGEKSEEYLSALNLGNKSTKDSNYIDITLQKNIKGKEVIVRINTVDIYKNGNLTKREAEAARLINLKIIREGEGNPQLITIPKGQGTGNIKKILKKIEEDTEKDTK
;
A
#
# COMPACT_ATOMS: atom_id res chain seq x y z
N MET A 1 15.91 11.75 12.05
CA MET A 1 15.59 11.68 10.61
C MET A 1 16.30 10.47 10.06
N PRO A 2 15.60 9.46 9.52
CA PRO A 2 16.29 8.36 8.86
C PRO A 2 16.81 8.87 7.51
N ASN A 3 18.11 8.79 7.32
CA ASN A 3 18.77 9.10 6.07
C ASN A 3 18.27 8.15 5.00
N SER A 4 17.68 8.69 3.94
CA SER A 4 17.43 7.95 2.72
C SER A 4 18.78 7.66 2.07
N ILE A 5 19.27 6.43 2.24
CA ILE A 5 20.43 5.94 1.49
C ILE A 5 19.90 5.57 0.09
N SER A 6 20.07 6.47 -0.86
CA SER A 6 19.94 6.10 -2.27
C SER A 6 21.22 5.34 -2.65
N VAL A 7 21.15 4.03 -2.65
CA VAL A 7 22.25 3.19 -3.11
C VAL A 7 22.10 2.97 -4.61
N ASN A 8 22.85 3.73 -5.40
CA ASN A 8 23.05 3.45 -6.81
C ASN A 8 23.95 2.24 -6.97
N TYR A 9 23.37 1.04 -7.14
CA TYR A 9 24.11 -0.13 -7.56
C TYR A 9 24.11 -0.25 -9.08
N SER A 10 25.30 -0.39 -9.67
CA SER A 10 25.46 -0.94 -11.00
C SER A 10 25.19 -2.46 -10.93
N HIS A 11 23.97 -2.85 -11.24
CA HIS A 11 23.51 -4.23 -11.09
C HIS A 11 24.14 -5.15 -12.13
N THR A 12 24.80 -6.20 -11.70
CA THR A 12 25.14 -7.36 -12.52
C THR A 12 23.87 -8.13 -12.90
N ASN A 13 23.91 -8.96 -13.93
CA ASN A 13 22.73 -9.74 -14.38
C ASN A 13 22.14 -10.66 -13.29
N GLU A 14 22.91 -11.04 -12.29
CA GLU A 14 22.45 -11.86 -11.17
C GLU A 14 21.69 -11.03 -10.11
N GLU A 15 22.11 -9.79 -9.88
CA GLU A 15 21.47 -8.87 -8.92
C GLU A 15 20.06 -8.45 -9.36
N ARG A 16 19.77 -8.44 -10.67
CA ARG A 16 18.44 -8.18 -11.22
C ARG A 16 17.37 -9.20 -10.82
N LYS A 17 17.77 -10.35 -10.25
CA LYS A 17 16.84 -11.36 -9.74
C LYS A 17 16.27 -11.01 -8.37
N TYR A 18 16.89 -10.09 -7.64
CA TYR A 18 16.47 -9.65 -6.31
C TYR A 18 15.63 -8.40 -6.43
N VAL A 19 14.37 -8.50 -6.01
CA VAL A 19 13.39 -7.39 -6.09
C VAL A 19 13.13 -6.88 -4.70
N GLU A 20 13.15 -5.56 -4.51
CA GLU A 20 12.73 -4.94 -3.26
C GLU A 20 11.32 -5.41 -2.89
N ALA A 21 11.17 -5.99 -1.70
CA ALA A 21 9.96 -6.69 -1.31
C ALA A 21 9.41 -6.26 0.05
N GLY A 22 10.10 -5.40 0.77
CA GLY A 22 9.64 -4.94 2.06
C GLY A 22 10.74 -4.37 2.93
N ILE A 23 10.48 -4.32 4.22
CA ILE A 23 11.38 -3.81 5.24
C ILE A 23 11.46 -4.81 6.40
N THR A 24 12.63 -4.98 6.98
CA THR A 24 12.84 -5.82 8.17
C THR A 24 12.51 -5.06 9.45
N LYS A 25 12.41 -5.76 10.58
CA LYS A 25 12.19 -5.16 11.90
C LYS A 25 13.28 -4.16 12.32
N ASP A 26 14.49 -4.33 11.81
CA ASP A 26 15.64 -3.44 12.00
C ASP A 26 15.81 -2.40 10.88
N ASN A 27 14.72 -2.13 10.13
CA ASN A 27 14.64 -1.12 9.07
C ASN A 27 15.61 -1.32 7.89
N LYS A 28 16.02 -2.56 7.61
CA LYS A 28 16.75 -2.89 6.40
C LYS A 28 15.81 -3.20 5.26
N ILE A 29 16.20 -2.84 4.03
CA ILE A 29 15.43 -3.23 2.85
C ILE A 29 15.53 -4.75 2.68
N ALA A 30 14.36 -5.40 2.59
CA ALA A 30 14.26 -6.80 2.25
C ALA A 30 14.05 -6.99 0.76
N TYR A 31 14.75 -7.94 0.18
CA TYR A 31 14.64 -8.31 -1.23
C TYR A 31 14.03 -9.69 -1.35
N ARG A 32 13.37 -9.95 -2.45
CA ARG A 32 12.78 -11.26 -2.75
C ARG A 32 13.39 -11.86 -4.01
N ASN A 33 13.71 -13.15 -3.93
CA ASN A 33 14.14 -13.96 -5.06
C ASN A 33 13.60 -15.39 -4.89
N ASN A 34 12.92 -15.92 -5.91
CA ASN A 34 12.37 -17.29 -5.92
C ASN A 34 11.57 -17.66 -4.65
N GLY A 35 10.75 -16.74 -4.15
CA GLY A 35 9.91 -16.96 -2.97
C GLY A 35 10.60 -16.80 -1.61
N SER A 36 11.92 -16.65 -1.57
CA SER A 36 12.69 -16.40 -0.34
C SER A 36 13.01 -14.93 -0.18
N TYR A 37 13.24 -14.51 1.07
CA TYR A 37 13.60 -13.13 1.41
C TYR A 37 15.07 -13.02 1.77
N TYR A 38 15.65 -11.86 1.47
CA TYR A 38 17.08 -11.58 1.64
C TYR A 38 17.29 -10.14 2.09
N VAL A 39 18.37 -9.90 2.80
CA VAL A 39 18.94 -8.57 3.08
C VAL A 39 20.35 -8.50 2.51
N ILE A 40 20.82 -7.29 2.22
CA ILE A 40 22.22 -7.09 1.85
C ILE A 40 23.04 -7.21 3.13
N GLY A 41 24.00 -8.14 3.14
CA GLY A 41 24.96 -8.30 4.20
C GLY A 41 25.97 -7.14 4.26
N GLU A 42 26.70 -7.04 5.36
CA GLU A 42 27.75 -6.03 5.51
C GLU A 42 29.00 -6.43 4.73
N GLY A 43 29.68 -5.46 4.13
CA GLY A 43 30.91 -5.70 3.36
C GLY A 43 30.68 -6.56 2.11
N SER A 44 31.48 -7.61 1.94
CA SER A 44 31.44 -8.53 0.79
C SER A 44 30.43 -9.68 0.92
N ASP A 45 29.61 -9.70 1.99
CA ASP A 45 28.75 -10.85 2.32
C ASP A 45 27.57 -11.08 1.34
N GLY A 46 27.31 -10.14 0.43
CA GLY A 46 26.23 -10.27 -0.56
C GLY A 46 24.82 -10.34 0.04
N PHE A 47 23.90 -11.06 -0.61
CA PHE A 47 22.55 -11.27 -0.13
C PHE A 47 22.49 -12.41 0.89
N LYS A 48 21.98 -12.11 2.09
CA LYS A 48 21.73 -13.09 3.17
C LYS A 48 20.26 -13.44 3.23
N ASN A 49 19.93 -14.73 3.26
CA ASN A 49 18.55 -15.20 3.43
C ASN A 49 18.04 -14.86 4.83
N ILE A 50 16.79 -14.45 4.91
CA ILE A 50 16.08 -14.14 6.16
C ILE A 50 14.69 -14.80 6.20
N PRO A 51 14.16 -15.11 7.39
CA PRO A 51 12.80 -15.62 7.52
C PRO A 51 11.74 -14.63 7.00
N ALA A 52 10.70 -15.13 6.33
CA ALA A 52 9.60 -14.31 5.88
C ALA A 52 8.88 -13.56 7.02
N THR A 53 8.87 -14.13 8.22
CA THR A 53 8.31 -13.52 9.45
C THR A 53 9.03 -12.26 9.89
N ASP A 54 10.24 -12.02 9.40
CA ASP A 54 11.03 -10.84 9.74
C ASP A 54 10.81 -9.68 8.75
N VAL A 55 9.99 -9.90 7.72
CA VAL A 55 9.75 -8.94 6.64
C VAL A 55 8.33 -8.41 6.70
N THR A 56 8.20 -7.08 6.72
CA THR A 56 6.93 -6.37 6.50
C THR A 56 6.89 -5.89 5.06
N THR A 57 5.92 -6.34 4.29
CA THR A 57 5.76 -5.96 2.88
C THR A 57 4.94 -4.69 2.72
N ASN A 58 4.18 -4.30 3.75
CA ASN A 58 3.45 -3.04 3.83
C ASN A 58 4.20 -2.10 4.77
N TYR A 59 4.69 -0.98 4.28
CA TYR A 59 5.38 0.00 5.10
C TYR A 59 5.14 1.43 4.63
N LEU A 60 5.32 2.37 5.56
CA LEU A 60 5.14 3.80 5.28
C LEU A 60 6.40 4.36 4.65
N ILE A 61 6.25 5.12 3.58
CA ILE A 61 7.33 5.86 2.93
C ILE A 61 7.18 7.36 3.14
N SER A 62 8.30 8.07 3.13
CA SER A 62 8.23 9.54 3.14
C SER A 62 7.90 10.07 1.75
N LYS A 63 7.13 11.14 1.67
CA LYS A 63 6.62 11.76 0.44
C LYS A 63 7.66 12.30 -0.54
N SER A 64 8.93 12.10 -0.34
CA SER A 64 10.00 12.76 -1.11
C SER A 64 10.15 12.35 -2.58
N GLY A 65 9.19 11.61 -3.16
CA GLY A 65 9.32 11.15 -4.55
C GLY A 65 8.02 10.90 -5.31
N GLY A 66 6.85 11.05 -4.71
CA GLY A 66 5.58 10.84 -5.39
C GLY A 66 5.22 11.96 -6.38
N ARG A 67 4.56 11.65 -7.49
CA ARG A 67 3.93 12.67 -8.34
C ARG A 67 2.98 13.47 -7.47
N LYS A 68 3.21 14.77 -7.36
CA LYS A 68 2.26 15.69 -6.70
C LYS A 68 0.95 15.61 -7.46
N GLY A 69 -0.08 15.02 -6.87
CA GLY A 69 -1.43 15.00 -7.43
C GLY A 69 -1.92 16.42 -7.71
N SER A 70 -2.92 16.57 -8.59
CA SER A 70 -3.51 17.87 -8.87
C SER A 70 -4.08 18.51 -7.58
N PRO A 71 -4.24 19.83 -7.52
CA PRO A 71 -4.87 20.50 -6.37
C PRO A 71 -6.25 19.90 -6.04
N GLU A 72 -7.03 19.57 -7.06
CA GLU A 72 -8.36 18.98 -6.92
C GLU A 72 -8.30 17.58 -6.28
N THR A 73 -7.36 16.73 -6.72
CA THR A 73 -7.14 15.40 -6.12
C THR A 73 -6.73 15.52 -4.66
N LYS A 74 -5.86 16.48 -4.32
CA LYS A 74 -5.45 16.73 -2.94
C LYS A 74 -6.62 17.21 -2.08
N ALA A 75 -7.45 18.11 -2.61
CA ALA A 75 -8.64 18.58 -1.91
C ALA A 75 -9.64 17.42 -1.67
N GLN A 76 -9.82 16.55 -2.65
CA GLN A 76 -10.64 15.34 -2.53
C GLN A 76 -10.11 14.39 -1.44
N ILE A 77 -8.80 14.10 -1.44
CA ILE A 77 -8.14 13.26 -0.42
C ILE A 77 -8.34 13.85 0.98
N ASN A 78 -8.12 15.15 1.14
CA ASN A 78 -8.29 15.83 2.43
C ASN A 78 -9.76 15.80 2.91
N ALA A 79 -10.72 15.94 2.01
CA ALA A 79 -12.14 15.83 2.34
C ALA A 79 -12.50 14.41 2.81
N ILE A 80 -11.98 13.36 2.16
CA ILE A 80 -12.17 11.97 2.55
C ILE A 80 -11.60 11.72 3.95
N ILE A 81 -10.38 12.18 4.21
CA ILE A 81 -9.73 12.04 5.52
C ILE A 81 -10.54 12.73 6.62
N LYS A 82 -11.09 13.92 6.33
CA LYS A 82 -11.95 14.64 7.28
C LYS A 82 -13.19 13.83 7.61
N ILE A 83 -13.92 13.34 6.59
CA ILE A 83 -15.12 12.51 6.78
C ILE A 83 -14.79 11.26 7.61
N ALA A 84 -13.67 10.59 7.32
CA ALA A 84 -13.27 9.42 8.05
C ALA A 84 -12.98 9.73 9.55
N LYS A 85 -12.31 10.83 9.83
CA LYS A 85 -12.07 11.28 11.21
C LYS A 85 -13.37 11.62 11.94
N ASP A 86 -14.34 12.23 11.27
CA ASP A 86 -15.66 12.55 11.83
C ASP A 86 -16.48 11.27 12.15
N GLU A 87 -16.11 10.12 11.57
CA GLU A 87 -16.68 8.80 11.84
C GLU A 87 -15.72 7.92 12.70
N ASP A 88 -14.83 8.53 13.48
CA ASP A 88 -13.89 7.90 14.41
C ASP A 88 -12.87 6.94 13.78
N TRP A 89 -12.60 7.08 12.48
CA TRP A 89 -11.52 6.36 11.83
C TRP A 89 -10.17 7.08 12.04
N LYS A 90 -9.18 6.33 12.45
CA LYS A 90 -7.80 6.83 12.56
C LYS A 90 -7.17 6.93 11.18
N HIS A 91 -6.72 8.12 10.80
CA HIS A 91 -5.92 8.31 9.60
C HIS A 91 -4.47 7.87 9.87
N VAL A 92 -4.02 6.81 9.19
CA VAL A 92 -2.71 6.19 9.38
C VAL A 92 -1.70 6.71 8.38
N ALA A 93 -2.01 6.68 7.09
CA ALA A 93 -1.09 7.01 6.02
C ALA A 93 -1.75 7.76 4.86
N GLY A 94 -0.94 8.38 4.00
CA GLY A 94 -1.38 9.13 2.81
C GLY A 94 -1.82 10.56 3.11
N GLY A 95 -2.37 11.25 2.13
CA GLY A 95 -2.72 12.67 2.26
C GLY A 95 -1.52 13.54 2.64
N GLU A 96 -1.52 14.12 3.84
CA GLU A 96 -0.39 14.89 4.38
C GLU A 96 0.67 14.04 5.08
N LYS A 97 0.36 12.77 5.36
CA LYS A 97 1.30 11.80 5.93
C LYS A 97 2.08 11.08 4.84
N SER A 98 3.06 10.27 5.26
CA SER A 98 3.71 9.31 4.37
C SER A 98 2.70 8.34 3.79
N GLU A 99 2.83 8.01 2.50
CA GLU A 99 2.00 7.01 1.84
C GLU A 99 2.35 5.59 2.30
N GLU A 100 1.38 4.70 2.33
CA GLU A 100 1.63 3.28 2.50
C GLU A 100 2.15 2.72 1.17
N TYR A 101 3.28 2.03 1.22
CA TYR A 101 3.88 1.39 0.07
C TYR A 101 3.65 -0.12 0.13
N LEU A 102 3.13 -0.67 -0.95
CA LEU A 102 2.98 -2.10 -1.14
C LEU A 102 4.01 -2.58 -2.16
N SER A 103 4.96 -3.38 -1.71
CA SER A 103 6.04 -3.89 -2.54
C SER A 103 5.53 -4.76 -3.70
N ALA A 104 6.34 -4.86 -4.77
CA ALA A 104 6.00 -5.69 -5.92
C ALA A 104 5.80 -7.16 -5.54
N LEU A 105 4.79 -7.80 -6.11
CA LEU A 105 4.66 -9.25 -6.09
C LEU A 105 5.63 -9.82 -7.11
N ASN A 106 6.55 -10.68 -6.66
CA ASN A 106 7.42 -11.40 -7.58
C ASN A 106 6.63 -12.56 -8.23
N LEU A 107 5.84 -12.25 -9.24
CA LEU A 107 5.05 -13.21 -10.01
C LEU A 107 5.81 -13.71 -11.25
N GLY A 108 7.08 -14.08 -11.09
CA GLY A 108 7.95 -14.48 -12.20
C GLY A 108 8.67 -13.29 -12.86
N ASN A 109 9.28 -13.49 -14.01
CA ASN A 109 10.20 -12.57 -14.70
C ASN A 109 9.65 -11.16 -15.05
N LYS A 110 8.56 -10.70 -14.46
CA LYS A 110 7.98 -9.39 -14.67
C LYS A 110 8.48 -8.41 -13.61
N SER A 111 8.94 -7.31 -14.12
CA SER A 111 9.64 -6.18 -13.51
C SER A 111 9.05 -5.65 -12.19
N THR A 112 9.90 -4.99 -11.41
CA THR A 112 9.65 -4.11 -10.26
C THR A 112 8.56 -3.05 -10.43
N LYS A 113 7.87 -3.00 -11.57
CA LYS A 113 6.80 -2.02 -11.89
C LYS A 113 5.49 -2.26 -11.14
N ASP A 114 5.38 -3.35 -10.39
CA ASP A 114 4.13 -3.75 -9.74
C ASP A 114 4.04 -3.27 -8.28
N SER A 115 4.90 -2.36 -7.83
CA SER A 115 4.73 -1.69 -6.55
C SER A 115 3.58 -0.69 -6.62
N ASN A 116 2.87 -0.53 -5.52
CA ASN A 116 1.72 0.36 -5.41
C ASN A 116 1.85 1.28 -4.19
N TYR A 117 1.32 2.48 -4.34
CA TYR A 117 1.16 3.46 -3.28
C TYR A 117 -0.33 3.60 -2.97
N ILE A 118 -0.65 3.77 -1.70
CA ILE A 118 -2.01 3.96 -1.23
C ILE A 118 -2.22 5.42 -0.86
N ASP A 119 -3.21 6.06 -1.48
CA ASP A 119 -3.50 7.48 -1.26
C ASP A 119 -3.95 7.79 0.16
N ILE A 120 -4.74 6.88 0.77
CA ILE A 120 -5.25 7.01 2.14
C ILE A 120 -5.34 5.63 2.80
N THR A 121 -4.75 5.48 3.99
CA THR A 121 -4.93 4.31 4.84
C THR A 121 -5.61 4.73 6.15
N LEU A 122 -6.71 4.07 6.45
CA LEU A 122 -7.53 4.27 7.65
C LEU A 122 -7.51 3.02 8.52
N GLN A 123 -7.69 3.19 9.82
CA GLN A 123 -7.71 2.12 10.81
C GLN A 123 -8.80 2.38 11.84
N LYS A 124 -9.55 1.35 12.22
CA LYS A 124 -10.52 1.42 13.33
C LYS A 124 -10.56 0.09 14.06
N ASN A 125 -10.69 0.12 15.38
CA ASN A 125 -10.99 -1.07 16.17
C ASN A 125 -12.51 -1.21 16.26
N ILE A 126 -13.05 -2.33 15.77
CA ILE A 126 -14.48 -2.64 15.77
C ILE A 126 -14.67 -3.91 16.59
N LYS A 127 -15.24 -3.78 17.79
CA LYS A 127 -15.46 -4.90 18.73
C LYS A 127 -14.23 -5.77 18.98
N GLY A 128 -13.07 -5.16 19.13
CA GLY A 128 -11.80 -5.83 19.39
C GLY A 128 -11.06 -6.30 18.13
N LYS A 129 -11.68 -6.22 16.95
CA LYS A 129 -11.03 -6.51 15.67
C LYS A 129 -10.47 -5.25 15.05
N GLU A 130 -9.19 -5.26 14.71
CA GLU A 130 -8.57 -4.16 13.96
C GLU A 130 -8.97 -4.26 12.48
N VAL A 131 -9.51 -3.19 11.94
CA VAL A 131 -9.93 -3.07 10.53
C VAL A 131 -9.09 -1.99 9.86
N ILE A 132 -8.47 -2.35 8.74
CA ILE A 132 -7.72 -1.44 7.90
C ILE A 132 -8.46 -1.24 6.59
N VAL A 133 -8.69 0.02 6.23
CA VAL A 133 -9.32 0.40 4.95
C VAL A 133 -8.34 1.21 4.14
N ARG A 134 -8.17 0.83 2.89
CA ARG A 134 -7.31 1.52 1.92
C ARG A 134 -8.15 2.17 0.84
N ILE A 135 -7.84 3.41 0.49
CA ILE A 135 -8.58 4.20 -0.49
C ILE A 135 -7.61 4.77 -1.50
N ASN A 136 -7.91 4.55 -2.79
CA ASN A 136 -7.19 5.17 -3.90
C ASN A 136 -8.12 6.02 -4.74
N THR A 137 -7.66 7.21 -5.11
CA THR A 137 -8.30 8.05 -6.12
C THR A 137 -7.85 7.59 -7.51
N VAL A 138 -8.80 7.33 -8.39
CA VAL A 138 -8.56 6.61 -9.65
C VAL A 138 -9.07 7.36 -10.86
N ASP A 139 -8.45 7.09 -12.01
CA ASP A 139 -8.93 7.55 -13.30
C ASP A 139 -9.96 6.56 -13.87
N ILE A 140 -11.07 7.08 -14.41
CA ILE A 140 -12.13 6.29 -15.02
C ILE A 140 -12.34 6.67 -16.49
N TYR A 141 -12.87 5.74 -17.26
CA TYR A 141 -13.36 6.01 -18.61
C TYR A 141 -14.69 6.79 -18.55
N LYS A 142 -15.12 7.35 -19.69
CA LYS A 142 -16.41 8.06 -19.83
C LYS A 142 -17.62 7.20 -19.43
N ASN A 143 -17.51 5.89 -19.55
CA ASN A 143 -18.56 4.93 -19.16
C ASN A 143 -18.56 4.60 -17.66
N GLY A 144 -17.72 5.23 -16.85
CA GLY A 144 -17.62 5.01 -15.40
C GLY A 144 -16.74 3.85 -14.97
N ASN A 145 -16.21 3.04 -15.89
CA ASN A 145 -15.32 1.94 -15.57
C ASN A 145 -13.90 2.44 -15.25
N LEU A 146 -13.18 1.72 -14.40
CA LEU A 146 -11.76 1.96 -14.17
C LEU A 146 -10.98 1.88 -15.47
N THR A 147 -9.98 2.73 -15.64
CA THR A 147 -9.02 2.54 -16.74
C THR A 147 -8.28 1.22 -16.55
N LYS A 148 -7.75 0.65 -17.64
CA LYS A 148 -7.00 -0.63 -17.57
C LYS A 148 -5.87 -0.58 -16.53
N ARG A 149 -5.17 0.56 -16.43
CA ARG A 149 -4.10 0.78 -15.46
C ARG A 149 -4.63 0.73 -14.02
N GLU A 150 -5.72 1.43 -13.75
CA GLU A 150 -6.31 1.47 -12.40
C GLU A 150 -6.93 0.13 -11.99
N ALA A 151 -7.57 -0.57 -12.93
CA ALA A 151 -8.10 -1.90 -12.68
C ALA A 151 -6.99 -2.91 -12.34
N GLU A 152 -5.88 -2.88 -13.06
CA GLU A 152 -4.73 -3.75 -12.77
C GLU A 152 -4.05 -3.36 -11.44
N ALA A 153 -3.90 -2.07 -11.14
CA ALA A 153 -3.38 -1.61 -9.86
C ALA A 153 -4.26 -2.09 -8.70
N ALA A 154 -5.59 -1.95 -8.81
CA ALA A 154 -6.53 -2.43 -7.79
C ALA A 154 -6.44 -3.95 -7.59
N ARG A 155 -6.34 -4.72 -8.68
CA ARG A 155 -6.16 -6.18 -8.63
C ARG A 155 -4.87 -6.56 -7.88
N LEU A 156 -3.75 -5.90 -8.19
CA LEU A 156 -2.46 -6.16 -7.55
C LEU A 156 -2.48 -5.78 -6.07
N ILE A 157 -3.08 -4.66 -5.71
CA ILE A 157 -3.24 -4.23 -4.32
C ILE A 157 -4.03 -5.28 -3.54
N ASN A 158 -5.18 -5.73 -4.05
CA ASN A 158 -5.99 -6.74 -3.40
C ASN A 158 -5.23 -8.06 -3.19
N LEU A 159 -4.47 -8.52 -4.19
CA LEU A 159 -3.63 -9.72 -4.06
C LEU A 159 -2.56 -9.57 -2.96
N LYS A 160 -1.95 -8.39 -2.83
CA LYS A 160 -0.95 -8.11 -1.81
C LYS A 160 -1.56 -8.14 -0.41
N ILE A 161 -2.74 -7.52 -0.24
CA ILE A 161 -3.47 -7.48 1.03
C ILE A 161 -3.87 -8.89 1.46
N ILE A 162 -4.45 -9.68 0.56
CA ILE A 162 -4.82 -11.09 0.84
C ILE A 162 -3.59 -11.90 1.27
N ARG A 163 -2.46 -11.70 0.60
CA ARG A 163 -1.22 -12.41 0.90
C ARG A 163 -0.68 -12.10 2.28
N GLU A 164 -0.86 -10.87 2.77
CA GLU A 164 -0.47 -10.45 4.12
C GLU A 164 -1.42 -11.00 5.22
N GLY A 165 -2.47 -11.72 4.83
CA GLY A 165 -3.40 -12.32 5.76
C GLY A 165 -4.41 -11.35 6.38
N GLU A 166 -4.59 -10.18 5.78
CA GLU A 166 -5.52 -9.15 6.29
C GLU A 166 -7.00 -9.47 6.01
N GLY A 167 -7.34 -10.68 5.61
CA GLY A 167 -8.72 -11.09 5.34
C GLY A 167 -9.29 -10.52 4.03
N ASN A 168 -10.55 -10.09 4.04
CA ASN A 168 -11.17 -9.45 2.88
C ASN A 168 -10.48 -8.12 2.59
N PRO A 169 -9.92 -7.93 1.38
CA PRO A 169 -9.30 -6.68 1.01
C PRO A 169 -10.34 -5.56 1.00
N GLN A 170 -10.06 -4.50 1.75
CA GLN A 170 -10.92 -3.32 1.84
C GLN A 170 -10.31 -2.18 1.03
N LEU A 171 -10.00 -2.44 -0.25
CA LEU A 171 -9.62 -1.38 -1.17
C LEU A 171 -10.86 -0.70 -1.74
N ILE A 172 -11.00 0.59 -1.47
CA ILE A 172 -12.02 1.45 -2.03
C ILE A 172 -11.39 2.29 -3.15
N THR A 173 -11.97 2.29 -4.32
CA THR A 173 -11.56 3.16 -5.42
C THR A 173 -12.57 4.30 -5.58
N ILE A 174 -12.07 5.54 -5.63
CA ILE A 174 -12.90 6.73 -5.78
C ILE A 174 -12.46 7.49 -7.02
N PRO A 175 -13.33 7.69 -8.00
CA PRO A 175 -13.00 8.47 -9.18
C PRO A 175 -12.53 9.89 -8.83
N LYS A 176 -11.46 10.34 -9.46
CA LYS A 176 -10.97 11.70 -9.33
C LYS A 176 -12.03 12.72 -9.75
N GLY A 177 -12.17 13.78 -8.98
CA GLY A 177 -13.15 14.84 -9.23
C GLY A 177 -14.60 14.47 -8.90
N GLN A 178 -14.89 13.24 -8.45
CA GLN A 178 -16.22 12.90 -7.95
C GLN A 178 -16.38 13.28 -6.47
N GLY A 179 -17.63 13.57 -6.10
CA GLY A 179 -17.96 13.95 -4.72
C GLY A 179 -17.68 12.84 -3.72
N THR A 180 -17.33 13.25 -2.50
CA THR A 180 -17.00 12.35 -1.37
C THR A 180 -18.24 11.88 -0.59
N GLY A 181 -19.46 12.22 -1.05
CA GLY A 181 -20.71 12.01 -0.30
C GLY A 181 -21.02 10.55 0.09
N ASN A 182 -20.47 9.59 -0.63
CA ASN A 182 -20.70 8.17 -0.35
C ASN A 182 -19.71 7.56 0.67
N ILE A 183 -18.62 8.24 1.03
CA ILE A 183 -17.57 7.71 1.89
C ILE A 183 -18.11 7.33 3.27
N LYS A 184 -18.88 8.24 3.89
CA LYS A 184 -19.50 7.96 5.19
C LYS A 184 -20.35 6.69 5.15
N LYS A 185 -21.16 6.51 4.12
CA LYS A 185 -22.03 5.33 3.94
C LYS A 185 -21.21 4.05 3.77
N ILE A 186 -20.10 4.12 2.99
CA ILE A 186 -19.22 2.99 2.77
C ILE A 186 -18.54 2.57 4.08
N LEU A 187 -17.98 3.53 4.83
CA LEU A 187 -17.31 3.26 6.11
C LEU A 187 -18.27 2.65 7.12
N LYS A 188 -19.50 3.17 7.25
CA LYS A 188 -20.53 2.60 8.12
C LYS A 188 -20.90 1.18 7.73
N LYS A 189 -21.04 0.90 6.44
CA LYS A 189 -21.30 -0.46 5.98
C LYS A 189 -20.18 -1.44 6.35
N ILE A 190 -18.92 -1.03 6.23
CA ILE A 190 -17.77 -1.85 6.65
C ILE A 190 -17.86 -2.14 8.16
N GLU A 191 -18.22 -1.17 8.97
CA GLU A 191 -18.41 -1.36 10.41
C GLU A 191 -19.52 -2.37 10.71
N GLU A 192 -20.69 -2.18 10.10
CA GLU A 192 -21.84 -3.09 10.26
C GLU A 192 -21.52 -4.54 9.84
N ASP A 193 -20.83 -4.71 8.71
CA ASP A 193 -20.46 -6.03 8.20
C ASP A 193 -19.41 -6.68 9.12
N THR A 194 -18.43 -5.93 9.60
CA THR A 194 -17.44 -6.42 10.57
C THR A 194 -18.08 -6.83 11.89
N GLU A 195 -19.07 -6.09 12.37
CA GLU A 195 -19.80 -6.41 13.61
C GLU A 195 -20.62 -7.69 13.51
N LYS A 196 -21.15 -8.02 12.33
CA LYS A 196 -21.88 -9.28 12.07
C LYS A 196 -20.96 -10.49 12.10
N ASP A 197 -19.75 -10.34 11.53
CA ASP A 197 -18.75 -11.41 11.47
C ASP A 197 -18.12 -11.72 12.84
N THR A 198 -18.40 -10.90 13.86
CA THR A 198 -17.83 -11.05 15.22
C THR A 198 -18.85 -11.69 16.20
N LYS A 199 -20.03 -12.06 15.72
CA LYS A 199 -21.07 -12.78 16.47
C LYS A 199 -21.01 -14.27 16.22
#